data_8a9664db3429858ce66af5fa9d84486a
#
_entry.id   8a9664db3429858ce66af5fa9d84486a
#
_cell.length_a   1.000
_cell.length_b   1.000
_cell.length_c   1.000
_cell.angle_alpha   90.00
_cell.angle_beta   90.00
_cell.angle_gamma   90.00
#
_symmetry.space_group_name_H-M   'P 1'
#
loop_
_entity.id
_entity.type
_entity.pdbx_description
1 polymer ?
#
loop_
_entity_poly.entity_id
_entity_poly.type
_entity_poly.pdbx_seq_one_letter_code
_entity_poly.pdbx_strand_id
1 'polypeptide(L)'
;MTCRVAAVDCGTNSLRLLVADVDPGRAELTDVIRRMEIVRLGQGVDETGRLAPEALIRTMAMLNDYADVIAASGAQAVRMVATSATRDAGNAAEFVCMVKEVLGVAPEVLTGDEEAVLSFTGATAELAAGPDLGPFLVADIGGGSTEFVLGPAGCPPTHAVSVNVGCVRMTERRLHGDPPSDQEVAAAVADIDAALDTVAAAVPVREAMTLIGLAGSVTTVAAIAMGLSAYDAALIHHARVSAADVRAVTRGLLGQTRAGRAAIGVMHPGRVDVIGGGALVLDRLMQRFGFGEVLVSEHDILDGMAWSLAGARG
;
A
#
# COMPACT_ATOMS: atom_id res chain seq x y z
N MET A 1 28.03 0.74 -8.37
CA MET A 1 27.69 1.57 -9.56
C MET A 1 26.24 1.94 -9.46
N THR A 2 25.95 3.21 -9.60
CA THR A 2 24.58 3.71 -9.57
C THR A 2 23.85 3.35 -10.87
N CYS A 3 22.62 2.83 -10.75
CA CYS A 3 21.77 2.46 -11.87
C CYS A 3 20.43 3.20 -11.72
N ARG A 4 19.99 3.91 -12.77
CA ARG A 4 18.66 4.52 -12.78
C ARG A 4 17.63 3.49 -13.24
N VAL A 5 16.61 3.26 -12.43
CA VAL A 5 15.54 2.29 -12.67
C VAL A 5 14.17 2.95 -12.53
N ALA A 6 13.16 2.38 -13.17
CA ALA A 6 11.76 2.78 -13.03
C ALA A 6 10.91 1.59 -12.54
N ALA A 7 10.21 1.79 -11.44
CA ALA A 7 9.25 0.86 -10.88
C ALA A 7 7.83 1.43 -11.02
N VAL A 8 6.92 0.65 -11.58
CA VAL A 8 5.50 1.02 -11.70
C VAL A 8 4.67 -0.03 -10.96
N ASP A 9 3.83 0.42 -10.05
CA ASP A 9 2.90 -0.43 -9.31
C ASP A 9 1.46 -0.03 -9.60
N CYS A 10 0.66 -0.99 -10.02
CA CYS A 10 -0.77 -0.82 -10.24
C CYS A 10 -1.58 -1.60 -9.22
N GLY A 11 -1.95 -0.93 -8.16
CA GLY A 11 -2.81 -1.46 -7.10
C GLY A 11 -4.30 -1.33 -7.41
N THR A 12 -5.13 -1.73 -6.46
CA THR A 12 -6.59 -1.63 -6.56
C THR A 12 -7.10 -0.19 -6.68
N ASN A 13 -6.46 0.76 -5.99
CA ASN A 13 -6.90 2.16 -5.95
C ASN A 13 -6.00 3.11 -6.76
N SER A 14 -4.71 2.89 -6.75
CA SER A 14 -3.71 3.82 -7.27
C SER A 14 -2.76 3.16 -8.27
N LEU A 15 -2.27 3.98 -9.22
CA LEU A 15 -1.13 3.70 -10.06
C LEU A 15 0.03 4.55 -9.56
N ARG A 16 1.19 3.94 -9.32
CA ARG A 16 2.35 4.61 -8.72
C ARG A 16 3.59 4.44 -9.59
N LEU A 17 4.45 5.43 -9.61
CA LEU A 17 5.72 5.45 -10.32
C LEU A 17 6.83 5.89 -9.38
N LEU A 18 7.91 5.14 -9.35
CA LEU A 18 9.20 5.53 -8.79
C LEU A 18 10.26 5.45 -9.89
N VAL A 19 10.93 6.56 -10.15
CA VAL A 19 12.22 6.55 -10.84
C VAL A 19 13.28 6.85 -9.80
N ALA A 20 14.23 5.94 -9.61
CA ALA A 20 15.26 6.08 -8.59
C ALA A 20 16.66 5.77 -9.13
N ASP A 21 17.64 6.44 -8.55
CA ASP A 21 19.05 6.10 -8.66
C ASP A 21 19.41 5.16 -7.50
N VAL A 22 19.79 3.91 -7.83
CA VAL A 22 20.10 2.87 -6.84
C VAL A 22 21.58 2.52 -6.92
N ASP A 23 22.28 2.55 -5.79
CA ASP A 23 23.64 2.06 -5.63
C ASP A 23 23.67 0.89 -4.63
N PRO A 24 23.63 -0.37 -5.10
CA PRO A 24 23.62 -1.53 -4.23
C PRO A 24 24.89 -1.64 -3.38
N GLY A 25 26.04 -1.12 -3.88
CA GLY A 25 27.31 -1.16 -3.16
C GLY A 25 27.37 -0.25 -1.94
N ARG A 26 26.51 0.79 -1.91
CA ARG A 26 26.37 1.73 -0.78
C ARG A 26 25.09 1.50 0.02
N ALA A 27 24.21 0.62 -0.44
CA ALA A 27 22.85 0.45 0.06
C ALA A 27 22.06 1.79 0.04
N GLU A 28 22.24 2.58 -1.03
CA GLU A 28 21.57 3.88 -1.21
C GLU A 28 20.55 3.81 -2.34
N LEU A 29 19.35 4.35 -2.09
CA LEU A 29 18.30 4.59 -3.06
C LEU A 29 17.91 6.07 -2.98
N THR A 30 17.96 6.77 -4.11
CA THR A 30 17.60 8.19 -4.18
C THR A 30 16.48 8.39 -5.18
N ASP A 31 15.36 8.92 -4.70
CA ASP A 31 14.23 9.26 -5.55
C ASP A 31 14.62 10.36 -6.55
N VAL A 32 14.37 10.09 -7.82
CA VAL A 32 14.43 11.10 -8.89
C VAL A 32 13.03 11.62 -9.19
N ILE A 33 12.06 10.72 -9.28
CA ILE A 33 10.64 11.01 -9.49
C ILE A 33 9.83 10.01 -8.67
N ARG A 34 8.92 10.50 -7.82
CA ARG A 34 7.90 9.67 -7.16
C ARG A 34 6.53 10.28 -7.42
N ARG A 35 5.64 9.48 -8.03
CA ARG A 35 4.29 9.91 -8.40
C ARG A 35 3.25 8.88 -7.99
N MET A 36 2.04 9.36 -7.71
CA MET A 36 0.89 8.52 -7.40
C MET A 36 -0.37 9.17 -7.98
N GLU A 37 -1.13 8.37 -8.74
CA GLU A 37 -2.41 8.78 -9.32
C GLU A 37 -3.51 7.80 -8.91
N ILE A 38 -4.69 8.33 -8.60
CA ILE A 38 -5.84 7.51 -8.21
C ILE A 38 -6.62 7.12 -9.47
N VAL A 39 -6.43 5.87 -9.90
CA VAL A 39 -7.08 5.30 -11.10
C VAL A 39 -8.28 4.41 -10.77
N ARG A 40 -8.39 3.92 -9.52
CA ARG A 40 -9.47 3.05 -9.03
C ARG A 40 -9.67 1.84 -9.95
N LEU A 41 -8.57 1.15 -10.32
CA LEU A 41 -8.61 -0.01 -11.21
C LEU A 41 -9.52 -1.11 -10.67
N GLY A 42 -9.51 -1.32 -9.35
CA GLY A 42 -10.28 -2.34 -8.68
C GLY A 42 -11.72 -1.96 -8.31
N GLN A 43 -12.21 -0.80 -8.75
CA GLN A 43 -13.58 -0.38 -8.44
C GLN A 43 -14.60 -1.41 -8.94
N GLY A 44 -15.42 -1.95 -8.04
CA GLY A 44 -16.46 -2.94 -8.34
C GLY A 44 -15.93 -4.36 -8.67
N VAL A 45 -14.63 -4.62 -8.58
CA VAL A 45 -14.07 -5.97 -8.85
C VAL A 45 -14.56 -6.99 -7.84
N ASP A 46 -14.70 -6.62 -6.58
CA ASP A 46 -15.18 -7.53 -5.53
C ASP A 46 -16.60 -8.07 -5.81
N GLU A 47 -17.44 -7.27 -6.45
CA GLU A 47 -18.83 -7.64 -6.83
C GLU A 47 -18.89 -8.33 -8.18
N THR A 48 -18.17 -7.80 -9.19
CA THR A 48 -18.33 -8.20 -10.60
C THR A 48 -17.33 -9.24 -11.06
N GLY A 49 -16.20 -9.39 -10.36
CA GLY A 49 -15.07 -10.21 -10.78
C GLY A 49 -14.37 -9.68 -12.05
N ARG A 50 -14.55 -8.40 -12.42
CA ARG A 50 -14.02 -7.83 -13.65
C ARG A 50 -13.54 -6.40 -13.46
N LEU A 51 -12.46 -6.03 -14.15
CA LEU A 51 -12.03 -4.64 -14.30
C LEU A 51 -13.03 -3.88 -15.18
N ALA A 52 -13.56 -2.77 -14.67
CA ALA A 52 -14.52 -1.94 -15.39
C ALA A 52 -13.84 -1.21 -16.58
N PRO A 53 -14.53 -1.07 -17.75
CA PRO A 53 -13.95 -0.37 -18.90
C PRO A 53 -13.48 1.05 -18.58
N GLU A 54 -14.23 1.79 -17.78
CA GLU A 54 -13.89 3.16 -17.38
C GLU A 54 -12.62 3.20 -16.49
N ALA A 55 -12.40 2.18 -15.68
CA ALA A 55 -11.19 2.05 -14.86
C ALA A 55 -9.97 1.74 -15.74
N LEU A 56 -10.14 0.87 -16.74
CA LEU A 56 -9.07 0.59 -17.73
C LEU A 56 -8.71 1.86 -18.53
N ILE A 57 -9.71 2.64 -18.98
CA ILE A 57 -9.47 3.91 -19.70
C ILE A 57 -8.69 4.91 -18.84
N ARG A 58 -9.10 5.10 -17.57
CA ARG A 58 -8.37 5.98 -16.64
C ARG A 58 -6.94 5.52 -16.42
N THR A 59 -6.76 4.23 -16.23
CA THR A 59 -5.42 3.64 -16.00
C THR A 59 -4.53 3.79 -17.24
N MET A 60 -5.08 3.55 -18.44
CA MET A 60 -4.36 3.73 -19.70
C MET A 60 -3.88 5.17 -19.91
N ALA A 61 -4.74 6.15 -19.59
CA ALA A 61 -4.37 7.56 -19.72
C ALA A 61 -3.16 7.90 -18.82
N MET A 62 -3.14 7.42 -17.59
CA MET A 62 -2.03 7.66 -16.66
C MET A 62 -0.78 6.84 -17.01
N LEU A 63 -0.94 5.63 -17.56
CA LEU A 63 0.20 4.83 -18.04
C LEU A 63 0.92 5.52 -19.20
N ASN A 64 0.20 6.15 -20.13
CA ASN A 64 0.82 6.93 -21.21
C ASN A 64 1.65 8.09 -20.65
N ASP A 65 1.11 8.85 -19.68
CA ASP A 65 1.85 9.93 -19.03
C ASP A 65 3.10 9.39 -18.28
N TYR A 66 3.00 8.23 -17.63
CA TYR A 66 4.15 7.59 -16.98
C TYR A 66 5.18 7.08 -17.99
N ALA A 67 4.76 6.57 -19.15
CA ALA A 67 5.67 6.16 -20.21
C ALA A 67 6.52 7.32 -20.70
N ASP A 68 5.92 8.50 -20.93
CA ASP A 68 6.62 9.70 -21.31
C ASP A 68 7.63 10.15 -20.24
N VAL A 69 7.23 10.13 -18.96
CA VAL A 69 8.10 10.46 -17.83
C VAL A 69 9.27 9.49 -17.73
N ILE A 70 9.03 8.18 -17.85
CA ILE A 70 10.07 7.14 -17.82
C ILE A 70 11.06 7.34 -18.97
N ALA A 71 10.56 7.56 -20.19
CA ALA A 71 11.41 7.80 -21.36
C ALA A 71 12.30 9.04 -21.20
N ALA A 72 11.74 10.14 -20.65
CA ALA A 72 12.48 11.37 -20.40
C ALA A 72 13.50 11.25 -19.25
N SER A 73 13.28 10.33 -18.30
CA SER A 73 14.12 10.18 -17.11
C SER A 73 15.47 9.52 -17.37
N GLY A 74 15.61 8.79 -18.49
CA GLY A 74 16.80 7.99 -18.79
C GLY A 74 16.92 6.71 -17.97
N ALA A 75 15.81 6.17 -17.47
CA ALA A 75 15.78 4.88 -16.77
C ALA A 75 16.29 3.75 -17.67
N GLN A 76 17.19 2.93 -17.14
CA GLN A 76 17.86 1.85 -17.87
C GLN A 76 17.10 0.53 -17.79
N ALA A 77 16.19 0.40 -16.81
CA ALA A 77 15.31 -0.74 -16.65
C ALA A 77 13.94 -0.26 -16.15
N VAL A 78 12.90 -0.92 -16.60
CA VAL A 78 11.52 -0.70 -16.18
C VAL A 78 10.95 -2.02 -15.69
N ARG A 79 10.32 -2.00 -14.51
CA ARG A 79 9.53 -3.10 -13.96
C ARG A 79 8.14 -2.61 -13.64
N MET A 80 7.12 -3.33 -14.08
CA MET A 80 5.75 -3.04 -13.71
C MET A 80 5.13 -4.25 -13.03
N VAL A 81 4.46 -4.01 -11.93
CA VAL A 81 3.67 -5.01 -11.22
C VAL A 81 2.20 -4.60 -11.14
N ALA A 82 1.35 -5.59 -11.01
CA ALA A 82 -0.07 -5.44 -10.74
C ALA A 82 -0.48 -6.38 -9.62
N THR A 83 -1.39 -5.93 -8.76
CA THR A 83 -1.67 -6.63 -7.51
C THR A 83 -3.13 -7.10 -7.42
N SER A 84 -3.75 -7.06 -6.27
CA SER A 84 -5.04 -7.65 -5.92
C SER A 84 -6.14 -7.46 -6.98
N ALA A 85 -6.40 -6.23 -7.46
CA ALA A 85 -7.48 -6.00 -8.42
C ALA A 85 -7.30 -6.78 -9.73
N THR A 86 -6.08 -6.80 -10.26
CA THR A 86 -5.75 -7.55 -11.49
C THR A 86 -5.75 -9.05 -11.25
N ARG A 87 -5.25 -9.48 -10.09
CA ARG A 87 -5.24 -10.89 -9.67
C ARG A 87 -6.64 -11.48 -9.55
N ASP A 88 -7.61 -10.68 -9.04
CA ASP A 88 -8.99 -11.10 -8.79
C ASP A 88 -9.89 -11.00 -10.05
N ALA A 89 -9.44 -10.33 -11.11
CA ALA A 89 -10.26 -10.04 -12.28
C ALA A 89 -10.17 -11.09 -13.38
N GLY A 90 -11.32 -11.61 -13.83
CA GLY A 90 -11.40 -12.56 -14.94
C GLY A 90 -10.99 -11.98 -16.31
N ASN A 91 -10.91 -10.66 -16.47
CA ASN A 91 -10.43 -9.98 -17.67
C ASN A 91 -9.02 -9.34 -17.49
N ALA A 92 -8.21 -9.85 -16.60
CA ALA A 92 -6.83 -9.38 -16.37
C ALA A 92 -5.99 -9.33 -17.66
N ALA A 93 -6.23 -10.26 -18.62
CA ALA A 93 -5.53 -10.28 -19.88
C ALA A 93 -5.69 -9.00 -20.72
N GLU A 94 -6.85 -8.32 -20.65
CA GLU A 94 -7.09 -7.05 -21.32
C GLU A 94 -6.14 -5.98 -20.77
N PHE A 95 -6.00 -5.92 -19.45
CA PHE A 95 -5.07 -5.01 -18.77
C PHE A 95 -3.61 -5.32 -19.13
N VAL A 96 -3.20 -6.60 -19.11
CA VAL A 96 -1.83 -7.02 -19.46
C VAL A 96 -1.47 -6.60 -20.88
N CYS A 97 -2.36 -6.80 -21.85
CA CYS A 97 -2.14 -6.35 -23.23
C CYS A 97 -1.98 -4.83 -23.31
N MET A 98 -2.88 -4.07 -22.66
CA MET A 98 -2.84 -2.61 -22.62
C MET A 98 -1.50 -2.09 -22.06
N VAL A 99 -1.05 -2.63 -20.93
CA VAL A 99 0.24 -2.24 -20.33
C VAL A 99 1.40 -2.50 -21.27
N LYS A 100 1.44 -3.69 -21.88
CA LYS A 100 2.51 -4.07 -22.81
C LYS A 100 2.57 -3.15 -24.02
N GLU A 101 1.43 -2.72 -24.55
CA GLU A 101 1.36 -1.76 -25.66
C GLU A 101 1.90 -0.38 -25.26
N VAL A 102 1.62 0.10 -24.04
CA VAL A 102 2.00 1.43 -23.57
C VAL A 102 3.45 1.48 -23.08
N LEU A 103 3.84 0.56 -22.18
CA LEU A 103 5.16 0.59 -21.53
C LEU A 103 6.23 -0.25 -22.25
N GLY A 104 5.86 -1.07 -23.23
CA GLY A 104 6.78 -2.00 -23.91
C GLY A 104 7.20 -3.20 -23.04
N VAL A 105 6.76 -3.28 -21.79
CA VAL A 105 7.01 -4.38 -20.85
C VAL A 105 5.70 -4.99 -20.38
N ALA A 106 5.66 -6.31 -20.20
CA ALA A 106 4.49 -6.96 -19.64
C ALA A 106 4.46 -6.74 -18.12
N PRO A 107 3.29 -6.42 -17.52
CA PRO A 107 3.18 -6.33 -16.09
C PRO A 107 3.27 -7.75 -15.48
N GLU A 108 3.93 -7.84 -14.32
CA GLU A 108 3.93 -9.02 -13.48
C GLU A 108 2.69 -8.95 -12.57
N VAL A 109 1.77 -9.92 -12.70
CA VAL A 109 0.64 -10.03 -11.77
C VAL A 109 1.12 -10.83 -10.56
N LEU A 110 1.41 -10.12 -9.48
CA LEU A 110 2.02 -10.71 -8.29
C LEU A 110 1.02 -11.55 -7.50
N THR A 111 1.50 -12.66 -6.95
CA THR A 111 0.84 -13.32 -5.81
C THR A 111 0.92 -12.44 -4.57
N GLY A 112 0.04 -12.68 -3.58
CA GLY A 112 0.11 -11.95 -2.31
C GLY A 112 1.44 -12.12 -1.58
N ASP A 113 2.07 -13.29 -1.69
CA ASP A 113 3.38 -13.56 -1.07
C ASP A 113 4.52 -12.79 -1.76
N GLU A 114 4.51 -12.68 -3.08
CA GLU A 114 5.49 -11.89 -3.85
C GLU A 114 5.35 -10.39 -3.54
N GLU A 115 4.10 -9.89 -3.50
CA GLU A 115 3.77 -8.52 -3.10
C GLU A 115 4.29 -8.22 -1.69
N ALA A 116 4.03 -9.14 -0.75
CA ALA A 116 4.48 -9.06 0.63
C ALA A 116 6.01 -8.95 0.77
N VAL A 117 6.77 -9.79 0.05
CA VAL A 117 8.24 -9.77 0.09
C VAL A 117 8.80 -8.45 -0.43
N LEU A 118 8.25 -7.91 -1.51
CA LEU A 118 8.69 -6.63 -2.07
C LEU A 118 8.38 -5.48 -1.13
N SER A 119 7.16 -5.42 -0.56
CA SER A 119 6.76 -4.39 0.42
C SER A 119 7.64 -4.46 1.67
N PHE A 120 7.93 -5.66 2.18
CA PHE A 120 8.83 -5.85 3.32
C PHE A 120 10.24 -5.33 3.03
N THR A 121 10.78 -5.68 1.86
CA THR A 121 12.13 -5.25 1.45
C THR A 121 12.20 -3.74 1.36
N GLY A 122 11.22 -3.09 0.72
CA GLY A 122 11.17 -1.64 0.60
C GLY A 122 11.08 -0.93 1.96
N ALA A 123 10.19 -1.41 2.83
CA ALA A 123 9.97 -0.80 4.14
C ALA A 123 11.12 -0.95 5.13
N THR A 124 11.93 -2.02 5.01
CA THR A 124 12.96 -2.35 6.00
C THR A 124 14.38 -2.09 5.53
N ALA A 125 14.60 -1.75 4.25
CA ALA A 125 15.92 -1.57 3.66
C ALA A 125 16.76 -0.51 4.38
N GLU A 126 16.15 0.57 4.85
CA GLU A 126 16.82 1.69 5.53
C GLU A 126 16.86 1.53 7.05
N LEU A 127 16.12 0.59 7.62
CA LEU A 127 16.11 0.38 9.06
C LEU A 127 17.42 -0.30 9.47
N ALA A 128 18.16 0.33 10.35
CA ALA A 128 19.37 -0.25 10.90
C ALA A 128 19.04 -1.64 11.47
N ALA A 129 19.81 -2.65 11.06
CA ALA A 129 19.70 -4.00 11.60
C ALA A 129 20.21 -4.00 13.06
N GLY A 130 19.41 -3.42 13.95
CA GLY A 130 19.68 -3.36 15.38
C GLY A 130 18.81 -4.36 16.12
N PRO A 131 19.32 -5.02 17.16
CA PRO A 131 18.54 -5.99 17.93
C PRO A 131 17.33 -5.36 18.64
N ASP A 132 17.31 -4.05 18.79
CA ASP A 132 16.31 -3.35 19.59
C ASP A 132 15.03 -3.01 18.82
N LEU A 133 14.99 -3.18 17.48
CA LEU A 133 13.84 -2.80 16.65
C LEU A 133 13.15 -4.00 15.96
N GLY A 134 13.85 -5.06 15.68
CA GLY A 134 13.30 -6.25 14.99
C GLY A 134 13.15 -7.47 15.91
N PRO A 135 12.40 -8.50 15.50
CA PRO A 135 11.74 -8.65 14.19
C PRO A 135 10.61 -7.65 13.95
N PHE A 136 10.41 -7.30 12.68
CA PHE A 136 9.36 -6.39 12.24
C PHE A 136 8.14 -7.16 11.76
N LEU A 137 6.94 -6.71 12.16
CA LEU A 137 5.72 -7.03 11.43
C LEU A 137 5.42 -5.86 10.50
N VAL A 138 5.53 -6.08 9.21
CA VAL A 138 5.10 -5.10 8.20
C VAL A 138 3.64 -5.39 7.86
N ALA A 139 2.80 -4.35 7.87
CA ALA A 139 1.41 -4.39 7.42
C ALA A 139 1.21 -3.39 6.28
N ASP A 140 1.06 -3.89 5.05
CA ASP A 140 0.78 -3.10 3.86
C ASP A 140 -0.73 -3.08 3.63
N ILE A 141 -1.40 -1.98 4.01
CA ILE A 141 -2.86 -1.83 3.92
C ILE A 141 -3.24 -1.26 2.57
N GLY A 142 -3.35 -2.14 1.58
CA GLY A 142 -3.72 -1.80 0.22
C GLY A 142 -5.20 -1.48 0.00
N GLY A 143 -5.60 -1.42 -1.26
CA GLY A 143 -7.01 -1.19 -1.63
C GLY A 143 -7.87 -2.45 -1.49
N GLY A 144 -7.41 -3.58 -2.01
CA GLY A 144 -8.16 -4.85 -2.06
C GLY A 144 -7.71 -5.87 -1.01
N SER A 145 -6.42 -5.86 -0.66
CA SER A 145 -5.80 -6.78 0.28
C SER A 145 -4.96 -6.04 1.33
N THR A 146 -4.51 -6.79 2.32
CA THR A 146 -3.49 -6.36 3.28
C THR A 146 -2.49 -7.50 3.43
N GLU A 147 -1.22 -7.18 3.23
CA GLU A 147 -0.10 -8.09 3.37
C GLU A 147 0.51 -7.94 4.77
N PHE A 148 0.72 -9.08 5.45
CA PHE A 148 1.40 -9.17 6.74
C PHE A 148 2.68 -9.97 6.58
N VAL A 149 3.81 -9.35 6.94
CA VAL A 149 5.13 -9.93 6.73
C VAL A 149 5.97 -9.81 7.99
N LEU A 150 6.46 -10.93 8.48
CA LEU A 150 7.33 -10.97 9.66
C LEU A 150 8.75 -11.32 9.26
N GLY A 151 9.71 -10.57 9.76
CA GLY A 151 11.13 -10.87 9.56
C GLY A 151 12.08 -9.84 10.19
N PRO A 152 13.38 -10.15 10.21
CA PRO A 152 14.43 -9.20 10.60
C PRO A 152 14.75 -8.25 9.42
N ALA A 153 15.22 -7.04 9.70
CA ALA A 153 15.70 -6.12 8.67
C ALA A 153 16.91 -6.69 7.92
N GLY A 154 16.99 -6.39 6.62
CA GLY A 154 18.13 -6.78 5.78
C GLY A 154 18.23 -8.29 5.47
N CYS A 155 17.22 -9.07 5.84
CA CYS A 155 17.13 -10.49 5.54
C CYS A 155 15.77 -10.82 4.87
N PRO A 156 15.66 -11.96 4.18
CA PRO A 156 14.37 -12.43 3.70
C PRO A 156 13.37 -12.59 4.87
N PRO A 157 12.10 -12.27 4.65
CA PRO A 157 11.08 -12.46 5.67
C PRO A 157 10.92 -13.95 6.03
N THR A 158 10.51 -14.22 7.27
CA THR A 158 10.32 -15.59 7.77
C THR A 158 8.91 -16.08 7.53
N HIS A 159 7.93 -15.19 7.55
CA HIS A 159 6.51 -15.50 7.33
C HIS A 159 5.86 -14.37 6.54
N ALA A 160 4.94 -14.73 5.65
CA ALA A 160 4.12 -13.79 4.91
C ALA A 160 2.71 -14.36 4.74
N VAL A 161 1.72 -13.50 4.71
CA VAL A 161 0.34 -13.84 4.36
C VAL A 161 -0.37 -12.60 3.80
N SER A 162 -1.13 -12.78 2.73
CA SER A 162 -2.04 -11.78 2.21
C SER A 162 -3.48 -12.14 2.57
N VAL A 163 -4.25 -11.17 3.04
CA VAL A 163 -5.67 -11.35 3.38
C VAL A 163 -6.53 -10.34 2.62
N ASN A 164 -7.73 -10.76 2.23
CA ASN A 164 -8.64 -9.99 1.38
C ASN A 164 -9.43 -8.93 2.17
N VAL A 165 -8.70 -8.07 2.89
CA VAL A 165 -9.20 -6.85 3.54
C VAL A 165 -8.32 -5.68 3.14
N GLY A 166 -8.92 -4.60 2.66
CA GLY A 166 -8.24 -3.39 2.22
C GLY A 166 -9.22 -2.23 2.17
N CYS A 167 -8.73 -1.01 1.98
CA CYS A 167 -9.56 0.18 2.15
C CYS A 167 -10.73 0.25 1.15
N VAL A 168 -10.52 -0.11 -0.12
CA VAL A 168 -11.57 -0.14 -1.14
C VAL A 168 -12.54 -1.28 -0.86
N ARG A 169 -12.02 -2.50 -0.68
CA ARG A 169 -12.83 -3.70 -0.45
C ARG A 169 -13.74 -3.57 0.76
N MET A 170 -13.24 -3.07 1.88
CA MET A 170 -14.06 -2.88 3.09
C MET A 170 -15.12 -1.80 2.89
N THR A 171 -14.79 -0.73 2.16
CA THR A 171 -15.73 0.32 1.85
C THR A 171 -16.85 -0.19 0.95
N GLU A 172 -16.51 -0.82 -0.18
CA GLU A 172 -17.51 -1.32 -1.14
C GLU A 172 -18.37 -2.45 -0.58
N ARG A 173 -17.81 -3.27 0.31
CA ARG A 173 -18.53 -4.41 0.88
C ARG A 173 -19.40 -4.05 2.07
N ARG A 174 -19.01 -3.06 2.89
CA ARG A 174 -19.63 -2.84 4.21
C ARG A 174 -19.98 -1.39 4.55
N LEU A 175 -19.28 -0.39 4.03
CA LEU A 175 -19.41 1.00 4.50
C LEU A 175 -20.12 1.86 3.42
N HIS A 176 -21.44 1.66 3.23
CA HIS A 176 -22.23 2.31 2.19
C HIS A 176 -22.81 3.66 2.62
N GLY A 177 -23.08 3.85 3.92
CA GLY A 177 -23.63 5.07 4.48
C GLY A 177 -22.65 6.24 4.49
N ASP A 178 -23.17 7.48 4.55
CA ASP A 178 -22.35 8.70 4.65
C ASP A 178 -22.89 9.65 5.75
N PRO A 179 -22.38 9.55 6.98
CA PRO A 179 -21.40 8.58 7.47
C PRO A 179 -21.96 7.16 7.57
N PRO A 180 -21.09 6.13 7.61
CA PRO A 180 -21.54 4.75 7.80
C PRO A 180 -22.23 4.57 9.15
N SER A 181 -23.26 3.72 9.19
CA SER A 181 -23.97 3.37 10.40
C SER A 181 -23.15 2.46 11.33
N ASP A 182 -23.48 2.43 12.61
CA ASP A 182 -22.84 1.52 13.58
C ASP A 182 -22.95 0.05 13.16
N GLN A 183 -24.04 -0.34 12.50
CA GLN A 183 -24.23 -1.69 11.98
C GLN A 183 -23.27 -2.03 10.84
N GLU A 184 -23.06 -1.09 9.93
CA GLU A 184 -22.08 -1.23 8.82
C GLU A 184 -20.67 -1.32 9.36
N VAL A 185 -20.31 -0.47 10.31
CA VAL A 185 -19.00 -0.50 10.98
C VAL A 185 -18.80 -1.84 11.70
N ALA A 186 -19.80 -2.32 12.45
CA ALA A 186 -19.73 -3.60 13.13
C ALA A 186 -19.54 -4.79 12.16
N ALA A 187 -20.20 -4.74 11.00
CA ALA A 187 -20.04 -5.75 9.95
C ALA A 187 -18.63 -5.71 9.34
N ALA A 188 -18.07 -4.52 9.09
CA ALA A 188 -16.70 -4.36 8.63
C ALA A 188 -15.69 -4.87 9.65
N VAL A 189 -15.89 -4.58 10.93
CA VAL A 189 -15.05 -5.10 12.04
C VAL A 189 -15.06 -6.62 12.05
N ALA A 190 -16.23 -7.27 11.90
CA ALA A 190 -16.31 -8.72 11.89
C ALA A 190 -15.53 -9.35 10.72
N ASP A 191 -15.61 -8.77 9.52
CA ASP A 191 -14.84 -9.25 8.35
C ASP A 191 -13.33 -9.07 8.58
N ILE A 192 -12.91 -7.93 9.13
CA ILE A 192 -11.50 -7.67 9.43
C ILE A 192 -10.99 -8.62 10.50
N ASP A 193 -11.72 -8.82 11.58
CA ASP A 193 -11.32 -9.73 12.67
C ASP A 193 -11.16 -11.17 12.18
N ALA A 194 -12.07 -11.65 11.31
CA ALA A 194 -11.96 -12.98 10.70
C ALA A 194 -10.69 -13.09 9.81
N ALA A 195 -10.34 -12.03 9.09
CA ALA A 195 -9.10 -12.00 8.33
C ALA A 195 -7.86 -11.99 9.25
N LEU A 196 -7.90 -11.24 10.37
CA LEU A 196 -6.81 -11.21 11.36
C LEU A 196 -6.65 -12.55 12.09
N ASP A 197 -7.70 -13.36 12.21
CA ASP A 197 -7.59 -14.74 12.72
C ASP A 197 -6.78 -15.61 11.75
N THR A 198 -6.93 -15.43 10.43
CA THR A 198 -6.10 -16.09 9.42
C THR A 198 -4.63 -15.65 9.55
N VAL A 199 -4.38 -14.36 9.76
CA VAL A 199 -3.02 -13.84 10.00
C VAL A 199 -2.41 -14.47 11.25
N ALA A 200 -3.14 -14.51 12.36
CA ALA A 200 -2.67 -15.09 13.61
C ALA A 200 -2.33 -16.59 13.51
N ALA A 201 -2.99 -17.32 12.61
CA ALA A 201 -2.71 -18.72 12.33
C ALA A 201 -1.47 -18.92 11.43
N ALA A 202 -1.17 -17.98 10.54
CA ALA A 202 -0.10 -18.10 9.55
C ALA A 202 1.22 -17.42 9.98
N VAL A 203 1.12 -16.35 10.78
CA VAL A 203 2.26 -15.52 11.18
C VAL A 203 2.37 -15.48 12.70
N PRO A 204 3.53 -15.80 13.29
CA PRO A 204 3.74 -15.71 14.73
C PRO A 204 3.92 -14.24 15.17
N VAL A 205 2.85 -13.46 15.08
CA VAL A 205 2.83 -11.99 15.28
C VAL A 205 3.44 -11.57 16.62
N ARG A 206 3.36 -12.44 17.65
CA ARG A 206 3.92 -12.15 18.99
C ARG A 206 5.45 -12.08 19.02
N GLU A 207 6.13 -12.54 17.98
CA GLU A 207 7.58 -12.43 17.85
C GLU A 207 7.99 -11.03 17.35
N ALA A 208 7.06 -10.27 16.79
CA ALA A 208 7.34 -8.93 16.31
C ALA A 208 7.54 -7.95 17.47
N MET A 209 8.62 -7.18 17.41
CA MET A 209 8.92 -6.10 18.36
C MET A 209 8.38 -4.76 17.87
N THR A 210 8.35 -4.55 16.55
CA THR A 210 7.88 -3.31 15.93
C THR A 210 6.87 -3.62 14.84
N LEU A 211 5.72 -2.92 14.88
CA LEU A 211 4.77 -2.86 13.78
C LEU A 211 5.19 -1.73 12.82
N ILE A 212 5.36 -2.04 11.55
CA ILE A 212 5.54 -1.07 10.48
C ILE A 212 4.26 -1.04 9.64
N GLY A 213 3.69 0.14 9.46
CA GLY A 213 2.52 0.33 8.62
C GLY A 213 2.88 1.03 7.31
N LEU A 214 2.36 0.52 6.19
CA LEU A 214 2.61 1.02 4.84
C LEU A 214 1.34 1.47 4.16
N ALA A 215 1.53 2.06 3.01
CA ALA A 215 0.54 2.53 2.06
C ALA A 215 -0.31 3.71 2.53
N GLY A 216 -1.09 4.21 1.58
CA GLY A 216 -1.73 5.51 1.70
C GLY A 216 -2.79 5.64 2.79
N SER A 217 -3.37 4.53 3.26
CA SER A 217 -4.27 4.58 4.41
C SER A 217 -3.52 4.88 5.70
N VAL A 218 -2.40 4.21 5.91
CA VAL A 218 -1.56 4.38 7.12
C VAL A 218 -0.94 5.77 7.15
N THR A 219 -0.33 6.20 6.04
CA THR A 219 0.34 7.50 5.96
C THR A 219 -0.65 8.67 6.10
N THR A 220 -1.88 8.53 5.58
CA THR A 220 -2.94 9.53 5.78
C THR A 220 -3.41 9.58 7.23
N VAL A 221 -3.61 8.42 7.89
CA VAL A 221 -3.95 8.35 9.32
C VAL A 221 -2.86 9.00 10.17
N ALA A 222 -1.60 8.74 9.86
CA ALA A 222 -0.46 9.36 10.52
C ALA A 222 -0.44 10.88 10.37
N ALA A 223 -0.60 11.37 9.14
CA ALA A 223 -0.66 12.81 8.88
C ALA A 223 -1.77 13.53 9.67
N ILE A 224 -2.96 12.90 9.80
CA ILE A 224 -4.07 13.42 10.60
C ILE A 224 -3.72 13.37 12.09
N ALA A 225 -3.17 12.26 12.58
CA ALA A 225 -2.79 12.09 13.98
C ALA A 225 -1.72 13.09 14.43
N MET A 226 -0.79 13.43 13.53
CA MET A 226 0.25 14.45 13.74
C MET A 226 -0.29 15.88 13.61
N GLY A 227 -1.53 16.09 13.19
CA GLY A 227 -2.12 17.41 13.01
C GLY A 227 -1.52 18.22 11.88
N LEU A 228 -0.99 17.56 10.84
CA LEU A 228 -0.39 18.25 9.69
C LEU A 228 -1.46 19.01 8.90
N SER A 229 -1.13 20.23 8.46
CA SER A 229 -2.02 21.07 7.63
C SER A 229 -1.97 20.68 6.14
N ALA A 230 -0.86 20.08 5.71
CA ALA A 230 -0.64 19.54 4.37
C ALA A 230 0.15 18.23 4.48
N TYR A 231 -0.01 17.37 3.48
CA TYR A 231 0.73 16.10 3.44
C TYR A 231 2.21 16.36 3.23
N ASP A 232 3.04 15.80 4.12
CA ASP A 232 4.51 15.93 4.06
C ASP A 232 5.14 14.55 4.33
N ALA A 233 5.58 13.90 3.27
CA ALA A 233 6.16 12.56 3.33
C ALA A 233 7.42 12.50 4.22
N ALA A 234 8.23 13.57 4.24
CA ALA A 234 9.44 13.60 5.06
C ALA A 234 9.16 13.65 6.58
N LEU A 235 8.04 14.26 6.98
CA LEU A 235 7.59 14.26 8.36
C LEU A 235 6.87 12.95 8.75
N ILE A 236 6.19 12.32 7.78
CA ILE A 236 5.40 11.11 8.00
C ILE A 236 6.29 9.88 8.06
N HIS A 237 7.31 9.82 7.21
CA HIS A 237 8.24 8.69 7.15
C HIS A 237 8.95 8.51 8.48
N HIS A 238 8.91 7.29 9.02
CA HIS A 238 9.39 6.89 10.34
C HIS A 238 8.73 7.60 11.54
N ALA A 239 7.60 8.30 11.33
CA ALA A 239 6.80 8.77 12.45
C ALA A 239 6.23 7.57 13.23
N ARG A 240 6.12 7.74 14.56
CA ARG A 240 5.48 6.77 15.45
C ARG A 240 4.12 7.31 15.87
N VAL A 241 3.07 6.56 15.60
CA VAL A 241 1.69 6.94 15.92
C VAL A 241 1.13 5.95 16.93
N SER A 242 0.63 6.48 18.05
CA SER A 242 0.09 5.63 19.11
C SER A 242 -1.23 4.95 18.68
N ALA A 243 -1.52 3.78 19.24
CA ALA A 243 -2.79 3.10 19.04
C ALA A 243 -3.99 3.95 19.50
N ALA A 244 -3.79 4.82 20.48
CA ALA A 244 -4.83 5.75 20.95
C ALA A 244 -5.16 6.80 19.89
N ASP A 245 -4.13 7.36 19.23
CA ASP A 245 -4.30 8.35 18.16
C ASP A 245 -4.89 7.72 16.91
N VAL A 246 -4.41 6.53 16.50
CA VAL A 246 -5.00 5.76 15.38
C VAL A 246 -6.50 5.54 15.63
N ARG A 247 -6.87 5.11 16.84
CA ARG A 247 -8.27 4.91 17.22
C ARG A 247 -9.09 6.20 17.19
N ALA A 248 -8.52 7.32 17.67
CA ALA A 248 -9.17 8.61 17.65
C ALA A 248 -9.44 9.09 16.22
N VAL A 249 -8.43 8.99 15.34
CA VAL A 249 -8.52 9.32 13.92
C VAL A 249 -9.57 8.44 13.23
N THR A 250 -9.52 7.12 13.45
CA THR A 250 -10.47 6.16 12.85
C THR A 250 -11.91 6.50 13.21
N ARG A 251 -12.20 6.75 14.50
CA ARG A 251 -13.55 7.18 14.93
C ARG A 251 -13.96 8.50 14.29
N GLY A 252 -13.04 9.47 14.21
CA GLY A 252 -13.27 10.75 13.57
C GLY A 252 -13.64 10.60 12.08
N LEU A 253 -12.91 9.77 11.34
CA LEU A 253 -13.15 9.52 9.92
C LEU A 253 -14.47 8.79 9.66
N LEU A 254 -14.80 7.78 10.47
CA LEU A 254 -16.05 7.02 10.34
C LEU A 254 -17.27 7.83 10.78
N GLY A 255 -17.12 8.79 11.72
CA GLY A 255 -18.22 9.67 12.16
C GLY A 255 -18.46 10.88 11.26
N GLN A 256 -17.62 11.13 10.25
CA GLN A 256 -17.76 12.27 9.34
C GLN A 256 -18.42 11.87 8.01
N THR A 257 -19.17 12.80 7.43
CA THR A 257 -19.61 12.69 6.05
C THR A 257 -18.44 12.77 5.07
N ARG A 258 -18.66 12.33 3.83
CA ARG A 258 -17.69 12.48 2.74
C ARG A 258 -17.18 13.93 2.61
N ALA A 259 -18.08 14.91 2.71
CA ALA A 259 -17.72 16.32 2.65
C ALA A 259 -16.81 16.73 3.84
N GLY A 260 -17.08 16.21 5.04
CA GLY A 260 -16.25 16.45 6.21
C GLY A 260 -14.83 15.87 6.03
N ARG A 261 -14.74 14.62 5.55
CA ARG A 261 -13.45 13.99 5.24
C ARG A 261 -12.68 14.73 4.14
N ALA A 262 -13.38 15.24 3.12
CA ALA A 262 -12.76 16.00 2.03
C ALA A 262 -12.20 17.36 2.48
N ALA A 263 -12.69 17.92 3.59
CA ALA A 263 -12.21 19.17 4.16
C ALA A 263 -10.92 19.02 5.00
N ILE A 264 -10.46 17.79 5.26
CA ILE A 264 -9.21 17.54 5.99
C ILE A 264 -8.02 17.90 5.07
N GLY A 265 -7.16 18.82 5.49
CA GLY A 265 -6.12 19.41 4.63
C GLY A 265 -5.12 18.40 4.04
N VAL A 266 -4.85 17.28 4.74
CA VAL A 266 -3.95 16.22 4.26
C VAL A 266 -4.66 15.16 3.40
N MET A 267 -5.99 15.27 3.26
CA MET A 267 -6.79 14.26 2.58
C MET A 267 -6.66 14.35 1.07
N HIS A 268 -6.08 13.33 0.45
CA HIS A 268 -6.06 13.23 -1.00
C HIS A 268 -7.51 13.00 -1.54
N PRO A 269 -7.97 13.78 -2.55
CA PRO A 269 -9.36 13.67 -3.06
C PRO A 269 -9.79 12.25 -3.44
N GLY A 270 -8.86 11.45 -3.97
CA GLY A 270 -9.14 10.06 -4.36
C GLY A 270 -9.22 9.06 -3.20
N ARG A 271 -8.90 9.47 -1.96
CA ARG A 271 -8.98 8.62 -0.77
C ARG A 271 -10.19 8.91 0.11
N VAL A 272 -10.87 10.03 -0.11
CA VAL A 272 -12.00 10.50 0.72
C VAL A 272 -13.04 9.41 0.96
N ASP A 273 -13.34 8.61 -0.07
CA ASP A 273 -14.37 7.58 -0.01
C ASP A 273 -13.92 6.34 0.77
N VAL A 274 -12.63 5.99 0.71
CA VAL A 274 -12.11 4.69 1.16
C VAL A 274 -11.28 4.75 2.44
N ILE A 275 -10.92 5.95 2.90
CA ILE A 275 -10.02 6.14 4.04
C ILE A 275 -10.58 5.54 5.35
N GLY A 276 -11.91 5.59 5.54
CA GLY A 276 -12.56 5.00 6.72
C GLY A 276 -12.33 3.49 6.82
N GLY A 277 -12.40 2.77 5.69
CA GLY A 277 -12.10 1.34 5.63
C GLY A 277 -10.66 1.03 5.98
N GLY A 278 -9.70 1.79 5.40
CA GLY A 278 -8.27 1.58 5.67
C GLY A 278 -7.87 1.92 7.11
N ALA A 279 -8.39 3.02 7.66
CA ALA A 279 -8.17 3.38 9.05
C ALA A 279 -8.74 2.31 10.02
N LEU A 280 -9.90 1.74 9.70
CA LEU A 280 -10.50 0.66 10.49
C LEU A 280 -9.64 -0.60 10.48
N VAL A 281 -9.05 -0.98 9.32
CA VAL A 281 -8.11 -2.12 9.24
C VAL A 281 -6.92 -1.87 10.16
N LEU A 282 -6.30 -0.68 10.13
CA LEU A 282 -5.16 -0.34 10.98
C LEU A 282 -5.54 -0.37 12.47
N ASP A 283 -6.65 0.24 12.87
CA ASP A 283 -7.09 0.24 14.28
C ASP A 283 -7.36 -1.19 14.77
N ARG A 284 -8.04 -2.04 13.96
CA ARG A 284 -8.35 -3.42 14.35
C ARG A 284 -7.10 -4.29 14.49
N LEU A 285 -6.14 -4.19 13.54
CA LEU A 285 -4.91 -4.98 13.64
C LEU A 285 -4.08 -4.60 14.89
N MET A 286 -3.97 -3.30 15.21
CA MET A 286 -3.25 -2.85 16.40
C MET A 286 -3.93 -3.34 17.68
N GLN A 287 -5.26 -3.29 17.75
CA GLN A 287 -6.02 -3.83 18.87
C GLN A 287 -5.87 -5.35 19.01
N ARG A 288 -6.03 -6.09 17.90
CA ARG A 288 -6.01 -7.56 17.88
C ARG A 288 -4.67 -8.13 18.31
N PHE A 289 -3.58 -7.49 17.88
CA PHE A 289 -2.22 -7.95 18.12
C PHE A 289 -1.51 -7.26 19.28
N GLY A 290 -2.15 -6.23 19.87
CA GLY A 290 -1.65 -5.55 21.06
C GLY A 290 -0.50 -4.58 20.82
N PHE A 291 -0.35 -4.05 19.60
CA PHE A 291 0.65 -3.02 19.32
C PHE A 291 0.25 -1.67 19.91
N GLY A 292 1.11 -1.10 20.74
CA GLY A 292 0.92 0.21 21.35
C GLY A 292 1.15 1.39 20.40
N GLU A 293 1.94 1.17 19.37
CA GLU A 293 2.27 2.16 18.33
C GLU A 293 2.54 1.48 16.98
N VAL A 294 2.49 2.25 15.91
CA VAL A 294 2.91 1.88 14.56
C VAL A 294 4.01 2.82 14.08
N LEU A 295 5.10 2.25 13.55
CA LEU A 295 6.12 2.96 12.79
C LEU A 295 5.63 3.10 11.34
N VAL A 296 5.54 4.33 10.84
CA VAL A 296 4.98 4.60 9.51
C VAL A 296 6.10 4.65 8.47
N SER A 297 5.92 3.97 7.34
CA SER A 297 6.87 4.06 6.23
C SER A 297 6.19 4.58 4.96
N GLU A 298 6.88 5.51 4.29
CA GLU A 298 6.57 5.97 2.93
C GLU A 298 7.25 5.08 1.87
N HIS A 299 8.22 4.26 2.30
CA HIS A 299 8.87 3.27 1.45
C HIS A 299 8.08 1.96 1.49
N ASP A 300 7.88 1.38 0.31
CA ASP A 300 6.98 0.24 0.12
C ASP A 300 7.42 -0.67 -1.06
N ILE A 301 6.47 -1.29 -1.73
CA ILE A 301 6.71 -2.19 -2.86
C ILE A 301 7.54 -1.54 -3.99
N LEU A 302 7.35 -0.23 -4.26
CA LEU A 302 8.13 0.48 -5.29
C LEU A 302 9.62 0.47 -4.99
N ASP A 303 9.97 0.70 -3.71
CA ASP A 303 11.36 0.69 -3.26
C ASP A 303 11.93 -0.73 -3.33
N GLY A 304 11.16 -1.73 -2.92
CA GLY A 304 11.54 -3.14 -3.07
C GLY A 304 11.76 -3.56 -4.52
N MET A 305 10.93 -3.07 -5.44
CA MET A 305 11.10 -3.27 -6.88
C MET A 305 12.37 -2.62 -7.41
N ALA A 306 12.64 -1.37 -7.01
CA ALA A 306 13.83 -0.63 -7.42
C ALA A 306 15.12 -1.36 -6.96
N TRP A 307 15.15 -1.84 -5.71
CA TRP A 307 16.24 -2.68 -5.19
C TRP A 307 16.41 -3.96 -6.00
N SER A 308 15.33 -4.66 -6.33
CA SER A 308 15.37 -5.90 -7.11
C SER A 308 15.93 -5.70 -8.52
N LEU A 309 15.57 -4.58 -9.18
CA LEU A 309 16.07 -4.23 -10.51
C LEU A 309 17.58 -3.94 -10.51
N ALA A 310 18.08 -3.30 -9.48
CA ALA A 310 19.49 -3.00 -9.34
C ALA A 310 20.31 -4.25 -8.97
N GLY A 311 19.80 -5.12 -8.11
CA GLY A 311 20.46 -6.37 -7.72
C GLY A 311 20.56 -7.41 -8.84
N ALA A 312 19.61 -7.43 -9.76
CA ALA A 312 19.64 -8.35 -10.92
C ALA A 312 20.70 -7.99 -11.98
N ARG A 313 21.37 -6.84 -11.86
CA ARG A 313 22.40 -6.33 -12.79
C ARG A 313 23.83 -6.31 -12.22
N GLY A 314 24.02 -6.76 -10.97
CA GLY A 314 25.29 -6.82 -10.24
C GLY A 314 25.97 -8.24 -10.31
#